data_2972ac4eeb5b436704b56456ec3552df
#
_entry.id   2972ac4eeb5b436704b56456ec3552df
#
_cell.length_a   1.000
_cell.length_b   1.000
_cell.length_c   1.000
_cell.angle_alpha   90.00
_cell.angle_beta   90.00
_cell.angle_gamma   90.00
#
_symmetry.space_group_name_H-M   'P 1'
#
loop_
_entity.id
_entity.type
_entity.pdbx_description
1 polymer ?
#
loop_
_entity_poly.entity_id
_entity_poly.type
_entity_poly.pdbx_seq_one_letter_code
_entity_poly.pdbx_strand_id
1 'polypeptide(L)'
;GDSGNDTVSGIISGSGSLEKTGSGTLTFSANNTYSGDTTISSGTLTVSGTLADTTDVINSGTYDVDATDTIQSLSGSGAVELASGITLTTGDSGNDTVSGIISGAGALTKAGSGTLTLSGSNTYSGSTTIGSGTIAISSSANLGATPGSADADNIIFNGGTLNTTGTFTLGSNKGITMTGNGSINTNSSTTLTYGGIATGSGALTKLGTGVIILSGNNTYTGDTTISAGTFRVSGTLSNNTDVINSGTYDVDATDTIQSLSGSGGVELDNGITLTAGDSGNDTVSGVISGSGSFT
;
A
#
# COMPACT_ATOMS: atom_id res chain seq x y z
N GLY A 1 0.94 13.79 33.30
CA GLY A 1 -0.04 12.79 33.02
C GLY A 1 -0.59 12.10 34.27
N ASP A 2 -1.85 12.29 34.50
CA ASP A 2 -2.63 11.61 35.52
C ASP A 2 -3.68 10.67 34.86
N SER A 3 -4.75 10.32 35.56
CA SER A 3 -5.86 9.52 35.03
C SER A 3 -7.03 10.40 34.55
N GLY A 4 -6.90 11.71 34.62
CA GLY A 4 -7.92 12.68 34.17
C GLY A 4 -7.93 12.87 32.65
N ASN A 5 -8.94 13.57 32.18
CA ASN A 5 -9.07 13.96 30.78
C ASN A 5 -8.88 15.48 30.70
N ASP A 6 -7.87 15.89 29.98
CA ASP A 6 -7.47 17.29 29.85
C ASP A 6 -7.52 17.74 28.40
N THR A 7 -7.75 19.06 28.18
CA THR A 7 -7.75 19.65 26.84
C THR A 7 -6.81 20.82 26.78
N VAL A 8 -5.92 20.84 25.82
CA VAL A 8 -5.09 21.99 25.46
C VAL A 8 -5.67 22.58 24.18
N SER A 9 -6.32 23.77 24.33
CA SER A 9 -6.93 24.51 23.22
C SER A 9 -6.04 25.58 22.63
N GLY A 10 -4.92 25.86 23.27
CA GLY A 10 -3.89 26.78 22.76
C GLY A 10 -2.89 26.05 21.87
N ILE A 11 -2.26 26.81 20.97
CA ILE A 11 -1.18 26.29 20.10
C ILE A 11 0.06 26.02 20.96
N ILE A 12 0.58 24.81 20.86
CA ILE A 12 1.89 24.44 21.38
C ILE A 12 2.91 24.69 20.28
N SER A 13 3.98 25.42 20.57
CA SER A 13 5.02 25.81 19.61
C SER A 13 6.42 25.68 20.22
N GLY A 14 7.44 25.72 19.36
CA GLY A 14 8.86 25.62 19.74
C GLY A 14 9.51 24.36 19.20
N SER A 15 10.75 24.06 19.62
CA SER A 15 11.53 22.92 19.15
C SER A 15 11.59 21.75 20.15
N GLY A 16 10.86 21.85 21.25
CA GLY A 16 10.84 20.81 22.28
C GLY A 16 9.99 19.62 21.88
N SER A 17 10.32 18.45 22.43
CA SER A 17 9.52 17.23 22.31
C SER A 17 8.43 17.17 23.39
N LEU A 18 7.39 16.41 23.13
CA LEU A 18 6.27 16.19 24.04
C LEU A 18 6.16 14.72 24.41
N GLU A 19 5.94 14.45 25.69
CA GLU A 19 5.63 13.09 26.15
C GLU A 19 4.24 13.08 26.83
N LYS A 20 3.35 12.23 26.33
CA LYS A 20 2.07 11.88 26.95
C LYS A 20 2.26 10.68 27.86
N THR A 21 2.13 10.88 29.16
CA THR A 21 2.18 9.85 30.22
C THR A 21 0.84 9.81 30.97
N GLY A 22 0.68 8.82 31.87
CA GLY A 22 -0.56 8.62 32.63
C GLY A 22 -1.67 8.00 31.79
N SER A 23 -2.69 7.44 32.44
CA SER A 23 -3.74 6.62 31.80
C SER A 23 -4.90 7.43 31.24
N GLY A 24 -4.99 8.72 31.52
CA GLY A 24 -6.08 9.60 31.05
C GLY A 24 -5.91 10.02 29.58
N THR A 25 -6.86 10.79 29.10
CA THR A 25 -6.85 11.39 27.74
C THR A 25 -6.34 12.83 27.79
N LEU A 26 -5.41 13.14 26.89
CA LEU A 26 -5.01 14.50 26.59
C LEU A 26 -5.48 14.86 25.19
N THR A 27 -6.30 15.91 25.07
CA THR A 27 -6.81 16.36 23.76
C THR A 27 -6.09 17.65 23.32
N PHE A 28 -5.56 17.63 22.10
CA PHE A 28 -5.05 18.80 21.40
C PHE A 28 -6.07 19.27 20.38
N SER A 29 -6.69 20.43 20.61
CA SER A 29 -7.72 20.95 19.70
C SER A 29 -7.23 22.08 18.80
N ALA A 30 -5.99 22.54 18.96
CA ALA A 30 -5.37 23.54 18.10
C ALA A 30 -4.39 22.90 17.09
N ASN A 31 -4.05 23.66 16.05
CA ASN A 31 -2.99 23.30 15.11
C ASN A 31 -1.63 23.62 15.74
N ASN A 32 -0.96 22.58 16.23
CA ASN A 32 0.29 22.72 16.95
C ASN A 32 1.46 22.82 15.97
N THR A 33 2.48 23.58 16.36
CA THR A 33 3.64 23.89 15.51
C THR A 33 4.98 23.57 16.16
N TYR A 34 4.98 22.85 17.29
CA TYR A 34 6.26 22.37 17.87
C TYR A 34 6.87 21.31 16.94
N SER A 35 8.19 21.33 16.80
CA SER A 35 8.91 20.50 15.82
C SER A 35 9.63 19.30 16.42
N GLY A 36 9.56 19.10 17.73
CA GLY A 36 10.13 17.91 18.37
C GLY A 36 9.15 16.74 18.36
N ASP A 37 9.63 15.57 18.73
CA ASP A 37 8.87 14.32 18.70
C ASP A 37 7.70 14.32 19.68
N THR A 38 6.67 13.58 19.36
CA THR A 38 5.53 13.29 20.22
C THR A 38 5.59 11.83 20.67
N THR A 39 5.93 11.59 21.93
CA THR A 39 5.94 10.25 22.51
C THR A 39 4.65 10.00 23.30
N ILE A 40 3.89 8.96 22.95
CA ILE A 40 2.72 8.53 23.69
C ILE A 40 3.10 7.27 24.48
N SER A 41 3.55 7.44 25.71
CA SER A 41 4.01 6.35 26.58
C SER A 41 2.86 5.55 27.18
N SER A 42 1.72 6.21 27.48
CA SER A 42 0.51 5.57 28.00
C SER A 42 -0.73 6.47 27.88
N GLY A 43 -1.93 5.88 28.07
CA GLY A 43 -3.20 6.59 27.91
C GLY A 43 -3.47 6.98 26.47
N THR A 44 -4.28 8.03 26.29
CA THR A 44 -4.71 8.48 24.97
C THR A 44 -4.23 9.90 24.70
N LEU A 45 -3.66 10.13 23.53
CA LEU A 45 -3.52 11.45 22.92
C LEU A 45 -4.54 11.58 21.80
N THR A 46 -5.55 12.45 22.00
CA THR A 46 -6.51 12.79 20.94
C THR A 46 -6.06 14.07 20.26
N VAL A 47 -5.96 14.06 18.94
CA VAL A 47 -5.60 15.22 18.12
C VAL A 47 -6.79 15.57 17.23
N SER A 48 -7.55 16.59 17.63
CA SER A 48 -8.67 17.15 16.85
C SER A 48 -8.29 18.46 16.13
N GLY A 49 -7.09 18.98 16.39
CA GLY A 49 -6.36 19.91 15.53
C GLY A 49 -5.33 19.17 14.69
N THR A 50 -4.11 19.71 14.58
CA THR A 50 -2.99 19.05 13.90
C THR A 50 -1.72 19.05 14.74
N LEU A 51 -0.82 18.12 14.46
CA LEU A 51 0.58 18.19 14.84
C LEU A 51 1.38 18.91 13.74
N ALA A 52 2.64 19.22 13.97
CA ALA A 52 3.49 19.72 12.89
C ALA A 52 3.90 18.59 11.94
N ASP A 53 3.98 18.88 10.64
CA ASP A 53 4.40 17.93 9.61
C ASP A 53 5.81 17.35 9.83
N THR A 54 6.58 17.96 10.71
CA THR A 54 7.95 17.56 11.10
C THR A 54 8.01 16.72 12.38
N THR A 55 6.87 16.39 12.97
CA THR A 55 6.80 15.64 14.23
C THR A 55 6.82 14.15 13.99
N ASP A 56 7.73 13.43 14.65
CA ASP A 56 7.67 11.99 14.76
C ASP A 56 6.71 11.58 15.88
N VAL A 57 5.80 10.65 15.61
CA VAL A 57 4.89 10.09 16.61
C VAL A 57 5.33 8.68 17.01
N ILE A 58 5.79 8.54 18.25
CA ILE A 58 6.22 7.27 18.84
C ILE A 58 5.13 6.81 19.80
N ASN A 59 4.33 5.82 19.39
CA ASN A 59 3.11 5.45 20.10
C ASN A 59 3.21 4.09 20.81
N SER A 60 3.12 4.12 22.14
CA SER A 60 2.95 2.92 22.99
C SER A 60 1.59 2.92 23.73
N GLY A 61 0.83 4.01 23.64
CA GLY A 61 -0.53 4.16 24.18
C GLY A 61 -1.60 4.08 23.09
N THR A 62 -2.45 5.10 23.04
CA THR A 62 -3.44 5.31 21.98
C THR A 62 -3.22 6.66 21.33
N TYR A 63 -3.03 6.68 20.03
CA TYR A 63 -3.03 7.87 19.19
C TYR A 63 -4.37 7.96 18.47
N ASP A 64 -5.19 8.91 18.88
CA ASP A 64 -6.54 9.14 18.40
C ASP A 64 -6.55 10.39 17.50
N VAL A 65 -6.82 10.21 16.22
CA VAL A 65 -6.70 11.22 15.16
C VAL A 65 -8.10 11.59 14.68
N ASP A 66 -8.56 12.77 15.08
CA ASP A 66 -9.90 13.28 14.79
C ASP A 66 -9.92 14.32 13.64
N ALA A 67 -8.76 14.71 13.12
CA ALA A 67 -8.64 15.65 12.01
C ALA A 67 -7.65 15.13 10.98
N THR A 68 -7.84 15.51 9.71
CA THR A 68 -6.84 15.23 8.67
C THR A 68 -5.53 15.89 9.04
N ASP A 69 -4.48 15.09 9.09
CA ASP A 69 -3.17 15.53 9.57
C ASP A 69 -2.03 14.89 8.77
N THR A 70 -0.91 15.58 8.73
CA THR A 70 0.36 15.09 8.20
C THR A 70 1.39 15.11 9.31
N ILE A 71 2.05 13.98 9.54
CA ILE A 71 3.16 13.85 10.49
C ILE A 71 4.40 13.31 9.77
N GLN A 72 5.58 13.55 10.31
CA GLN A 72 6.81 13.09 9.71
C GLN A 72 6.89 11.57 9.71
N SER A 73 6.73 10.93 10.86
CA SER A 73 6.71 9.48 10.96
C SER A 73 5.72 8.96 12.03
N LEU A 74 5.34 7.70 11.90
CA LEU A 74 4.52 6.97 12.87
C LEU A 74 5.15 5.63 13.18
N SER A 75 5.42 5.39 14.46
CA SER A 75 5.99 4.13 14.92
C SER A 75 5.43 3.70 16.27
N GLY A 76 5.63 2.42 16.61
CA GLY A 76 5.31 1.87 17.93
C GLY A 76 4.26 0.77 17.93
N SER A 77 3.92 0.32 19.14
CA SER A 77 3.01 -0.81 19.37
C SER A 77 1.63 -0.41 19.91
N GLY A 78 1.43 0.87 20.13
CA GLY A 78 0.17 1.42 20.61
C GLY A 78 -0.92 1.42 19.54
N ALA A 79 -2.17 1.53 19.99
CA ALA A 79 -3.32 1.62 19.09
C ALA A 79 -3.34 2.98 18.36
N VAL A 80 -3.83 2.97 17.12
CA VAL A 80 -4.11 4.19 16.36
C VAL A 80 -5.58 4.17 15.97
N GLU A 81 -6.31 5.24 16.24
CA GLU A 81 -7.70 5.40 15.85
C GLU A 81 -7.83 6.54 14.84
N LEU A 82 -8.42 6.26 13.69
CA LEU A 82 -8.62 7.24 12.62
C LEU A 82 -10.11 7.55 12.50
N ALA A 83 -10.51 8.75 12.84
CA ALA A 83 -11.91 9.17 12.76
C ALA A 83 -12.44 9.11 11.33
N SER A 84 -13.76 9.05 11.18
CA SER A 84 -14.41 8.98 9.86
C SER A 84 -14.15 10.25 9.04
N GLY A 85 -13.79 10.06 7.76
CA GLY A 85 -13.61 11.15 6.80
C GLY A 85 -12.28 11.88 6.91
N ILE A 86 -11.38 11.44 7.81
CA ILE A 86 -10.03 12.01 7.90
C ILE A 86 -9.00 11.17 7.15
N THR A 87 -7.86 11.76 6.86
CA THR A 87 -6.68 11.09 6.35
C THR A 87 -5.49 11.42 7.23
N LEU A 88 -4.83 10.38 7.75
CA LEU A 88 -3.51 10.52 8.35
C LEU A 88 -2.44 10.25 7.28
N THR A 89 -1.62 11.25 7.00
CA THR A 89 -0.45 11.11 6.13
C THR A 89 0.80 10.96 6.97
N THR A 90 1.61 9.95 6.67
CA THR A 90 2.88 9.71 7.37
C THR A 90 3.97 9.24 6.41
N GLY A 91 5.18 9.61 6.69
CA GLY A 91 6.37 9.08 6.03
C GLY A 91 7.44 10.12 5.76
N ASP A 92 8.62 9.76 6.16
CA ASP A 92 9.88 10.46 5.91
C ASP A 92 10.80 9.62 4.98
N SER A 93 12.12 9.73 5.15
CA SER A 93 13.11 8.87 4.49
C SER A 93 13.55 7.69 5.35
N GLY A 94 13.08 7.59 6.60
CA GLY A 94 13.40 6.53 7.56
C GLY A 94 12.58 5.27 7.35
N ASN A 95 12.87 4.28 8.19
CA ASN A 95 12.12 3.03 8.22
C ASN A 95 11.40 2.90 9.55
N ASP A 96 10.09 2.91 9.51
CA ASP A 96 9.24 2.88 10.68
C ASP A 96 8.43 1.60 10.76
N THR A 97 8.03 1.23 11.98
CA THR A 97 7.17 0.06 12.20
C THR A 97 6.01 0.43 13.12
N VAL A 98 4.82 0.21 12.62
CA VAL A 98 3.58 0.24 13.40
C VAL A 98 3.16 -1.21 13.64
N SER A 99 3.35 -1.68 14.87
CA SER A 99 2.94 -3.03 15.27
C SER A 99 1.61 -3.05 16.03
N GLY A 100 1.14 -1.89 16.46
CA GLY A 100 -0.19 -1.70 17.02
C GLY A 100 -1.30 -1.82 15.98
N ILE A 101 -2.53 -1.87 16.45
CA ILE A 101 -3.71 -1.93 15.59
C ILE A 101 -4.08 -0.51 15.15
N ILE A 102 -4.18 -0.30 13.84
CA ILE A 102 -4.81 0.90 13.28
C ILE A 102 -6.29 0.57 13.04
N SER A 103 -7.20 1.37 13.58
CA SER A 103 -8.65 1.18 13.57
C SER A 103 -9.39 2.45 13.12
N GLY A 104 -10.71 2.39 13.06
CA GLY A 104 -11.57 3.52 12.70
C GLY A 104 -11.99 3.53 11.22
N ALA A 105 -12.58 4.64 10.77
CA ALA A 105 -13.10 4.75 9.41
C ALA A 105 -12.32 5.75 8.54
N GLY A 106 -11.23 6.30 9.05
CA GLY A 106 -10.33 7.19 8.33
C GLY A 106 -9.38 6.45 7.40
N ALA A 107 -8.68 7.19 6.57
CA ALA A 107 -7.72 6.73 5.57
C ALA A 107 -6.27 6.91 6.04
N LEU A 108 -5.39 6.08 5.49
CA LEU A 108 -3.94 6.15 5.72
C LEU A 108 -3.20 6.47 4.41
N THR A 109 -2.35 7.46 4.41
CA THR A 109 -1.46 7.77 3.28
C THR A 109 0.00 7.61 3.69
N LYS A 110 0.72 6.78 2.94
CA LYS A 110 2.19 6.71 3.03
C LYS A 110 2.80 7.70 2.05
N ALA A 111 3.56 8.65 2.58
CA ALA A 111 4.39 9.60 1.84
C ALA A 111 5.88 9.38 2.18
N GLY A 112 6.77 10.22 1.63
CA GLY A 112 8.20 10.11 1.87
C GLY A 112 8.84 8.84 1.26
N SER A 113 10.15 8.78 1.18
CA SER A 113 10.90 7.73 0.47
C SER A 113 11.20 6.48 1.31
N GLY A 114 11.01 6.55 2.62
CA GLY A 114 11.30 5.44 3.54
C GLY A 114 10.26 4.31 3.52
N THR A 115 10.43 3.35 4.42
CA THR A 115 9.55 2.19 4.55
C THR A 115 8.68 2.30 5.80
N LEU A 116 7.37 2.18 5.62
CA LEU A 116 6.42 1.96 6.71
C LEU A 116 6.04 0.48 6.78
N THR A 117 6.47 -0.20 7.83
CA THR A 117 6.08 -1.59 8.08
C THR A 117 4.80 -1.61 8.92
N LEU A 118 3.74 -2.18 8.38
CA LEU A 118 2.49 -2.43 9.10
C LEU A 118 2.43 -3.90 9.48
N SER A 119 2.52 -4.20 10.77
CA SER A 119 2.50 -5.58 11.26
C SER A 119 1.29 -5.91 12.16
N GLY A 120 0.53 -4.90 12.59
CA GLY A 120 -0.73 -5.07 13.31
C GLY A 120 -1.84 -5.67 12.43
N SER A 121 -2.80 -6.35 13.06
CA SER A 121 -4.06 -6.74 12.39
C SER A 121 -5.00 -5.54 12.35
N ASN A 122 -4.82 -4.71 11.33
CA ASN A 122 -5.51 -3.43 11.22
C ASN A 122 -6.98 -3.61 10.82
N THR A 123 -7.82 -2.73 11.33
CA THR A 123 -9.28 -2.78 11.13
C THR A 123 -9.86 -1.47 10.58
N TYR A 124 -9.01 -0.48 10.26
CA TYR A 124 -9.49 0.74 9.62
C TYR A 124 -10.18 0.42 8.29
N SER A 125 -11.22 1.16 7.96
CA SER A 125 -12.04 0.90 6.77
C SER A 125 -11.87 1.93 5.65
N GLY A 126 -11.13 3.01 5.88
CA GLY A 126 -10.76 3.95 4.84
C GLY A 126 -9.67 3.40 3.91
N SER A 127 -9.38 4.12 2.85
CA SER A 127 -8.37 3.73 1.86
C SER A 127 -6.95 3.75 2.40
N THR A 128 -6.08 2.94 1.78
CA THR A 128 -4.62 3.02 1.96
C THR A 128 -3.99 3.57 0.69
N THR A 129 -3.44 4.77 0.75
CA THR A 129 -2.72 5.38 -0.37
C THR A 129 -1.22 5.17 -0.23
N ILE A 130 -0.60 4.58 -1.26
CA ILE A 130 0.85 4.39 -1.36
C ILE A 130 1.38 5.45 -2.32
N GLY A 131 1.66 6.66 -1.77
CA GLY A 131 2.04 7.84 -2.54
C GLY A 131 3.51 7.85 -2.92
N SER A 132 4.38 7.41 -2.04
CA SER A 132 5.82 7.23 -2.30
C SER A 132 6.47 6.31 -1.27
N GLY A 133 7.73 5.94 -1.48
CA GLY A 133 8.43 4.98 -0.63
C GLY A 133 7.77 3.62 -0.63
N THR A 134 7.77 2.95 0.53
CA THR A 134 7.31 1.56 0.64
C THR A 134 6.35 1.37 1.80
N ILE A 135 5.24 0.67 1.58
CA ILE A 135 4.51 -0.01 2.65
C ILE A 135 4.91 -1.49 2.64
N ALA A 136 5.41 -2.00 3.77
CA ALA A 136 5.78 -3.41 3.94
C ALA A 136 4.75 -4.14 4.79
N ILE A 137 4.26 -5.29 4.30
CA ILE A 137 3.25 -6.12 4.95
C ILE A 137 3.57 -7.61 4.83
N SER A 138 3.09 -8.41 5.77
CA SER A 138 3.21 -9.88 5.74
C SER A 138 1.87 -10.60 5.55
N SER A 139 0.78 -9.87 5.61
CA SER A 139 -0.58 -10.42 5.54
C SER A 139 -1.57 -9.37 5.03
N SER A 140 -2.69 -9.83 4.45
CA SER A 140 -3.80 -8.95 4.01
C SER A 140 -4.41 -8.13 5.15
N ALA A 141 -4.38 -8.65 6.39
CA ALA A 141 -4.91 -7.96 7.56
C ALA A 141 -4.09 -6.72 7.96
N ASN A 142 -2.87 -6.58 7.47
CA ASN A 142 -2.05 -5.39 7.76
C ASN A 142 -2.55 -4.13 7.03
N LEU A 143 -3.36 -4.28 5.96
CA LEU A 143 -3.93 -3.19 5.16
C LEU A 143 -5.40 -2.88 5.52
N GLY A 144 -5.75 -2.90 6.79
CA GLY A 144 -7.09 -2.58 7.25
C GLY A 144 -8.13 -3.68 7.00
N ALA A 145 -9.38 -3.37 7.28
CA ALA A 145 -10.50 -4.29 7.11
C ALA A 145 -10.68 -4.69 5.64
N THR A 146 -11.18 -5.91 5.42
CA THR A 146 -11.64 -6.28 4.08
C THR A 146 -13.07 -5.76 3.92
N PRO A 147 -13.34 -4.93 2.89
CA PRO A 147 -14.69 -4.43 2.64
C PRO A 147 -15.72 -5.56 2.45
N GLY A 148 -16.95 -5.35 2.88
CA GLY A 148 -18.03 -6.33 2.72
C GLY A 148 -18.52 -6.50 1.28
N SER A 149 -18.21 -5.53 0.41
CA SER A 149 -18.41 -5.55 -1.04
C SER A 149 -17.16 -4.97 -1.72
N ALA A 150 -17.02 -5.20 -3.02
CA ALA A 150 -15.89 -4.67 -3.77
C ALA A 150 -15.79 -3.15 -3.63
N ASP A 151 -14.63 -2.67 -3.19
CA ASP A 151 -14.29 -1.27 -3.00
C ASP A 151 -13.06 -0.97 -3.89
N ALA A 152 -13.30 -0.26 -4.98
CA ALA A 152 -12.27 -0.03 -6.00
C ALA A 152 -11.07 0.75 -5.47
N ASP A 153 -11.30 1.65 -4.52
CA ASP A 153 -10.30 2.58 -3.99
C ASP A 153 -9.76 2.17 -2.61
N ASN A 154 -9.89 0.91 -2.23
CA ASN A 154 -9.38 0.43 -0.94
C ASN A 154 -7.85 0.53 -0.85
N ILE A 155 -7.14 0.25 -1.95
CA ILE A 155 -5.70 0.43 -2.08
C ILE A 155 -5.41 1.31 -3.30
N ILE A 156 -4.73 2.43 -3.08
CA ILE A 156 -4.43 3.40 -4.13
C ILE A 156 -2.92 3.49 -4.31
N PHE A 157 -2.45 3.19 -5.53
CA PHE A 157 -1.06 3.47 -5.91
C PHE A 157 -0.96 4.83 -6.57
N ASN A 158 -0.01 5.64 -6.09
CA ASN A 158 0.29 6.96 -6.62
C ASN A 158 1.80 7.26 -6.53
N GLY A 159 2.64 6.29 -6.95
CA GLY A 159 4.10 6.42 -7.00
C GLY A 159 4.87 5.48 -6.07
N GLY A 160 4.23 4.86 -5.07
CA GLY A 160 4.91 4.04 -4.07
C GLY A 160 4.96 2.54 -4.38
N THR A 161 5.52 1.79 -3.46
CA THR A 161 5.74 0.34 -3.53
C THR A 161 4.99 -0.38 -2.41
N LEU A 162 4.25 -1.41 -2.75
CA LEU A 162 3.78 -2.41 -1.79
C LEU A 162 4.79 -3.55 -1.72
N ASN A 163 5.43 -3.73 -0.58
CA ASN A 163 6.36 -4.84 -0.34
C ASN A 163 5.66 -5.95 0.45
N THR A 164 5.57 -7.15 -0.13
CA THR A 164 5.00 -8.32 0.54
C THR A 164 6.10 -9.25 1.04
N THR A 165 6.15 -9.41 2.36
CA THR A 165 7.17 -10.20 3.06
C THR A 165 6.67 -11.60 3.46
N GLY A 166 5.39 -11.91 3.20
CA GLY A 166 4.75 -13.19 3.46
C GLY A 166 3.97 -13.70 2.26
N THR A 167 3.55 -14.96 2.30
CA THR A 167 2.63 -15.54 1.32
C THR A 167 1.19 -15.39 1.84
N PHE A 168 0.35 -14.70 1.07
CA PHE A 168 -1.05 -14.49 1.41
C PHE A 168 -1.91 -14.12 0.20
N THR A 169 -3.23 -14.19 0.41
CA THR A 169 -4.21 -13.70 -0.56
C THR A 169 -4.73 -12.34 -0.11
N LEU A 170 -4.66 -11.37 -0.99
CA LEU A 170 -5.33 -10.09 -0.81
C LEU A 170 -6.80 -10.27 -1.20
N GLY A 171 -7.71 -9.91 -0.31
CA GLY A 171 -9.14 -10.10 -0.53
C GLY A 171 -9.65 -9.44 -1.80
N SER A 172 -10.50 -10.12 -2.55
CA SER A 172 -11.03 -9.61 -3.84
C SER A 172 -11.85 -8.32 -3.71
N ASN A 173 -12.38 -8.06 -2.51
CA ASN A 173 -13.11 -6.82 -2.23
C ASN A 173 -12.18 -5.62 -1.93
N LYS A 174 -10.88 -5.86 -1.71
CA LYS A 174 -9.87 -4.80 -1.62
C LYS A 174 -9.45 -4.41 -3.03
N GLY A 175 -10.22 -3.54 -3.69
CA GLY A 175 -9.87 -3.05 -5.02
C GLY A 175 -8.56 -2.27 -5.02
N ILE A 176 -7.87 -2.31 -6.14
CA ILE A 176 -6.63 -1.56 -6.39
C ILE A 176 -6.91 -0.51 -7.46
N THR A 177 -6.62 0.75 -7.16
CA THR A 177 -6.66 1.83 -8.16
C THR A 177 -5.25 2.38 -8.38
N MET A 178 -4.82 2.37 -9.65
CA MET A 178 -3.56 2.94 -10.12
C MET A 178 -3.81 4.39 -10.56
N THR A 179 -3.81 5.34 -9.61
CA THR A 179 -3.96 6.78 -9.94
C THR A 179 -2.65 7.37 -10.48
N GLY A 180 -1.54 6.81 -10.08
CA GLY A 180 -0.19 6.99 -10.61
C GLY A 180 0.49 5.65 -10.76
N ASN A 181 1.74 5.64 -11.16
CA ASN A 181 2.52 4.41 -11.25
C ASN A 181 2.67 3.78 -9.86
N GLY A 182 2.72 2.45 -9.82
CA GLY A 182 2.92 1.71 -8.58
C GLY A 182 3.79 0.49 -8.78
N SER A 183 4.38 0.04 -7.69
CA SER A 183 5.19 -1.18 -7.71
C SER A 183 4.69 -2.18 -6.68
N ILE A 184 4.75 -3.45 -7.02
CA ILE A 184 4.55 -4.56 -6.07
C ILE A 184 5.85 -5.37 -6.02
N ASN A 185 6.48 -5.35 -4.85
CA ASN A 185 7.66 -6.14 -4.57
C ASN A 185 7.26 -7.40 -3.79
N THR A 186 7.44 -8.58 -4.38
CA THR A 186 7.24 -9.85 -3.70
C THR A 186 8.59 -10.44 -3.33
N ASN A 187 8.83 -10.65 -2.03
CA ASN A 187 10.11 -11.18 -1.56
C ASN A 187 10.34 -12.61 -2.06
N SER A 188 11.61 -13.03 -2.04
CA SER A 188 11.98 -14.41 -2.41
C SER A 188 11.13 -15.43 -1.65
N SER A 189 10.67 -16.45 -2.36
CA SER A 189 9.85 -17.54 -1.81
C SER A 189 8.48 -17.12 -1.24
N THR A 190 8.01 -15.93 -1.58
CA THR A 190 6.65 -15.47 -1.21
C THR A 190 5.75 -15.38 -2.43
N THR A 191 4.45 -15.55 -2.19
CA THR A 191 3.41 -15.42 -3.21
C THR A 191 2.33 -14.47 -2.71
N LEU A 192 2.08 -13.42 -3.50
CA LEU A 192 0.90 -12.59 -3.35
C LEU A 192 -0.16 -13.03 -4.36
N THR A 193 -1.32 -13.48 -3.89
CA THR A 193 -2.48 -13.74 -4.76
C THR A 193 -3.47 -12.59 -4.63
N TYR A 194 -3.90 -12.05 -5.76
CA TYR A 194 -4.90 -10.99 -5.82
C TYR A 194 -6.03 -11.36 -6.79
N GLY A 195 -7.25 -11.50 -6.25
CA GLY A 195 -8.44 -11.89 -7.01
C GLY A 195 -9.39 -10.74 -7.34
N GLY A 196 -9.07 -9.52 -6.89
CA GLY A 196 -9.83 -8.31 -7.21
C GLY A 196 -9.48 -7.75 -8.60
N ILE A 197 -10.01 -6.59 -8.89
CA ILE A 197 -9.75 -5.87 -10.14
C ILE A 197 -8.83 -4.69 -9.85
N ALA A 198 -7.70 -4.63 -10.53
CA ALA A 198 -6.87 -3.44 -10.58
C ALA A 198 -7.35 -2.52 -11.72
N THR A 199 -7.57 -1.24 -11.41
CA THR A 199 -8.12 -0.22 -12.30
C THR A 199 -7.19 1.00 -12.41
N GLY A 200 -7.52 1.97 -13.27
CA GLY A 200 -6.82 3.25 -13.36
C GLY A 200 -5.88 3.36 -14.55
N SER A 201 -5.13 4.45 -14.63
CA SER A 201 -4.25 4.75 -15.76
C SER A 201 -2.76 4.62 -15.45
N GLY A 202 -2.40 4.36 -14.20
CA GLY A 202 -1.00 4.19 -13.79
C GLY A 202 -0.42 2.85 -14.23
N ALA A 203 0.90 2.79 -14.38
CA ALA A 203 1.66 1.61 -14.71
C ALA A 203 1.92 0.74 -13.48
N LEU A 204 1.99 -0.58 -13.67
CA LEU A 204 2.33 -1.54 -12.62
C LEU A 204 3.72 -2.13 -12.86
N THR A 205 4.61 -2.03 -11.86
CA THR A 205 5.90 -2.70 -11.89
C THR A 205 5.94 -3.85 -10.88
N LYS A 206 6.19 -5.07 -11.37
CA LYS A 206 6.48 -6.22 -10.53
C LYS A 206 7.96 -6.28 -10.21
N LEU A 207 8.29 -6.13 -8.93
CA LEU A 207 9.64 -6.22 -8.37
C LEU A 207 9.81 -7.50 -7.54
N GLY A 208 11.07 -7.80 -7.17
CA GLY A 208 11.42 -8.94 -6.31
C GLY A 208 11.26 -10.29 -7.00
N THR A 209 11.87 -11.32 -6.43
CA THR A 209 12.01 -12.65 -7.03
C THR A 209 10.88 -13.62 -6.66
N GLY A 210 9.93 -13.19 -5.85
CA GLY A 210 8.72 -13.97 -5.54
C GLY A 210 7.66 -13.91 -6.64
N VAL A 211 6.49 -14.42 -6.34
CA VAL A 211 5.37 -14.57 -7.29
C VAL A 211 4.25 -13.59 -6.97
N ILE A 212 3.70 -12.94 -7.98
CA ILE A 212 2.36 -12.34 -7.91
C ILE A 212 1.42 -13.11 -8.81
N ILE A 213 0.20 -13.36 -8.35
CA ILE A 213 -0.88 -13.99 -9.12
C ILE A 213 -2.04 -13.00 -9.21
N LEU A 214 -2.38 -12.56 -10.41
CA LEU A 214 -3.57 -11.75 -10.68
C LEU A 214 -4.65 -12.62 -11.29
N SER A 215 -5.74 -12.87 -10.55
CA SER A 215 -6.83 -13.74 -11.04
C SER A 215 -8.11 -12.97 -11.40
N GLY A 216 -8.14 -11.65 -11.20
CA GLY A 216 -9.22 -10.78 -11.65
C GLY A 216 -9.04 -10.31 -13.08
N ASN A 217 -10.10 -9.76 -13.67
CA ASN A 217 -10.05 -9.12 -14.98
C ASN A 217 -9.62 -7.65 -14.79
N ASN A 218 -8.32 -7.41 -14.85
CA ASN A 218 -7.74 -6.11 -14.57
C ASN A 218 -7.96 -5.14 -15.73
N THR A 219 -8.23 -3.89 -15.41
CA THR A 219 -8.60 -2.85 -16.38
C THR A 219 -7.71 -1.61 -16.32
N TYR A 220 -6.63 -1.63 -15.52
CA TYR A 220 -5.65 -0.53 -15.57
C TYR A 220 -4.99 -0.49 -16.96
N THR A 221 -4.73 0.72 -17.45
CA THR A 221 -4.29 0.94 -18.83
C THR A 221 -2.83 1.35 -18.98
N GLY A 222 -2.13 1.54 -17.86
CA GLY A 222 -0.68 1.76 -17.89
C GLY A 222 0.08 0.46 -18.14
N ASP A 223 1.35 0.57 -18.47
CA ASP A 223 2.20 -0.58 -18.80
C ASP A 223 2.42 -1.51 -17.60
N THR A 224 2.62 -2.78 -17.88
CA THR A 224 3.03 -3.79 -16.91
C THR A 224 4.49 -4.13 -17.12
N THR A 225 5.35 -3.72 -16.18
CA THR A 225 6.78 -4.06 -16.21
C THR A 225 7.08 -5.20 -15.25
N ILE A 226 7.58 -6.30 -15.75
CA ILE A 226 8.04 -7.45 -14.95
C ILE A 226 9.56 -7.36 -14.84
N SER A 227 10.07 -6.77 -13.75
CA SER A 227 11.51 -6.58 -13.55
C SER A 227 12.20 -7.85 -13.05
N ALA A 228 11.51 -8.67 -12.25
CA ALA A 228 12.05 -9.91 -11.70
C ALA A 228 10.93 -10.84 -11.19
N GLY A 229 11.26 -12.10 -10.91
CA GLY A 229 10.33 -13.10 -10.38
C GLY A 229 9.25 -13.50 -11.36
N THR A 230 8.13 -13.98 -10.86
CA THR A 230 7.01 -14.44 -11.67
C THR A 230 5.80 -13.52 -11.54
N PHE A 231 5.28 -13.09 -12.67
CA PHE A 231 4.01 -12.40 -12.81
C PHE A 231 3.04 -13.35 -13.50
N ARG A 232 2.13 -13.91 -12.71
CA ARG A 232 1.16 -14.91 -13.18
C ARG A 232 -0.20 -14.25 -13.36
N VAL A 233 -0.83 -14.48 -14.51
CA VAL A 233 -2.15 -13.96 -14.85
C VAL A 233 -3.08 -15.12 -15.15
N SER A 234 -3.99 -15.40 -14.23
CA SER A 234 -5.06 -16.40 -14.41
C SER A 234 -6.44 -15.74 -14.65
N GLY A 235 -6.50 -14.41 -14.59
CA GLY A 235 -7.56 -13.57 -15.14
C GLY A 235 -7.11 -12.95 -16.46
N THR A 236 -7.37 -11.65 -16.64
CA THR A 236 -6.91 -10.89 -17.81
C THR A 236 -6.24 -9.57 -17.41
N LEU A 237 -5.39 -9.07 -18.28
CA LEU A 237 -4.93 -7.69 -18.29
C LEU A 237 -5.80 -6.84 -19.24
N SER A 238 -5.60 -5.53 -19.23
CA SER A 238 -6.25 -4.64 -20.21
C SER A 238 -5.64 -4.84 -21.60
N ASN A 239 -6.48 -4.83 -22.64
CA ASN A 239 -6.02 -4.87 -24.02
C ASN A 239 -5.17 -3.63 -24.42
N ASN A 240 -5.09 -2.62 -23.56
CA ASN A 240 -4.31 -1.39 -23.75
C ASN A 240 -3.00 -1.40 -22.94
N THR A 241 -2.63 -2.51 -22.34
CA THR A 241 -1.43 -2.63 -21.52
C THR A 241 -0.28 -3.21 -22.33
N ASP A 242 0.86 -2.53 -22.36
CA ASP A 242 2.12 -3.10 -22.83
C ASP A 242 2.75 -3.94 -21.72
N VAL A 243 3.23 -5.13 -22.06
CA VAL A 243 3.94 -5.98 -21.11
C VAL A 243 5.44 -5.99 -21.45
N ILE A 244 6.24 -5.44 -20.54
CA ILE A 244 7.71 -5.37 -20.63
C ILE A 244 8.30 -6.39 -19.68
N ASN A 245 8.76 -7.53 -20.21
CA ASN A 245 9.14 -8.68 -19.40
C ASN A 245 10.65 -8.91 -19.31
N SER A 246 11.21 -8.80 -18.10
CA SER A 246 12.59 -9.22 -17.77
C SER A 246 12.63 -10.36 -16.75
N GLY A 247 11.46 -10.81 -16.25
CA GLY A 247 11.30 -11.95 -15.33
C GLY A 247 10.65 -13.15 -16.01
N THR A 248 9.60 -13.67 -15.40
CA THR A 248 8.73 -14.69 -15.97
C THR A 248 7.29 -14.16 -16.07
N TYR A 249 6.75 -14.12 -17.27
CA TYR A 249 5.34 -13.86 -17.52
C TYR A 249 4.61 -15.18 -17.73
N ASP A 250 3.78 -15.57 -16.78
CA ASP A 250 3.07 -16.84 -16.72
C ASP A 250 1.57 -16.59 -16.97
N VAL A 251 1.05 -17.13 -18.07
CA VAL A 251 -0.30 -16.85 -18.58
C VAL A 251 -1.13 -18.11 -18.54
N ASP A 252 -2.13 -18.12 -17.64
CA ASP A 252 -3.02 -19.26 -17.39
C ASP A 252 -4.39 -19.11 -18.05
N ALA A 253 -4.70 -17.95 -18.61
CA ALA A 253 -5.98 -17.68 -19.26
C ALA A 253 -5.78 -17.04 -20.63
N THR A 254 -6.72 -17.28 -21.56
CA THR A 254 -6.71 -16.58 -22.85
C THR A 254 -6.85 -15.09 -22.61
N ASP A 255 -5.91 -14.32 -23.15
CA ASP A 255 -5.81 -12.88 -22.93
C ASP A 255 -5.35 -12.15 -24.20
N THR A 256 -5.65 -10.87 -24.25
CA THR A 256 -5.18 -9.94 -25.28
C THR A 256 -4.54 -8.74 -24.58
N ILE A 257 -3.30 -8.44 -24.92
CA ILE A 257 -2.54 -7.28 -24.46
C ILE A 257 -2.15 -6.40 -25.66
N GLN A 258 -1.79 -5.15 -25.44
CA GLN A 258 -1.40 -4.26 -26.53
C GLN A 258 -0.10 -4.72 -27.17
N SER A 259 0.97 -4.93 -26.38
CA SER A 259 2.25 -5.43 -26.89
C SER A 259 2.98 -6.29 -25.84
N LEU A 260 3.96 -7.07 -26.32
CA LEU A 260 4.85 -7.87 -25.48
C LEU A 260 6.30 -7.65 -25.92
N SER A 261 7.16 -7.29 -24.98
CA SER A 261 8.59 -7.10 -25.24
C SER A 261 9.44 -7.57 -24.06
N GLY A 262 10.76 -7.69 -24.30
CA GLY A 262 11.75 -7.98 -23.27
C GLY A 262 12.45 -9.32 -23.43
N SER A 263 13.31 -9.65 -22.43
CA SER A 263 14.18 -10.81 -22.45
C SER A 263 13.75 -11.93 -21.49
N GLY A 264 12.69 -11.73 -20.75
CA GLY A 264 12.18 -12.69 -19.78
C GLY A 264 11.46 -13.88 -20.43
N GLY A 265 11.32 -14.97 -19.69
CA GLY A 265 10.56 -16.13 -20.13
C GLY A 265 9.06 -15.84 -20.17
N VAL A 266 8.37 -16.47 -21.13
CA VAL A 266 6.90 -16.46 -21.21
C VAL A 266 6.42 -17.89 -21.16
N GLU A 267 5.51 -18.19 -20.25
CA GLU A 267 4.91 -19.52 -20.11
C GLU A 267 3.42 -19.43 -20.44
N LEU A 268 2.97 -20.27 -21.35
CA LEU A 268 1.59 -20.29 -21.84
C LEU A 268 0.96 -21.65 -21.49
N ASP A 269 -0.05 -21.63 -20.63
CA ASP A 269 -0.76 -22.83 -20.20
C ASP A 269 -1.50 -23.53 -21.37
N ASN A 270 -1.83 -24.80 -21.16
CA ASN A 270 -2.48 -25.60 -22.16
C ASN A 270 -3.86 -25.06 -22.57
N GLY A 271 -4.05 -24.89 -23.87
CA GLY A 271 -5.34 -24.51 -24.45
C GLY A 271 -5.68 -23.03 -24.36
N ILE A 272 -4.74 -22.20 -23.88
CA ILE A 272 -4.93 -20.74 -23.88
C ILE A 272 -4.29 -20.10 -25.12
N THR A 273 -4.71 -18.89 -25.42
CA THR A 273 -4.09 -18.05 -26.46
C THR A 273 -3.75 -16.69 -25.86
N LEU A 274 -2.47 -16.30 -25.93
CA LEU A 274 -2.05 -14.93 -25.69
C LEU A 274 -1.94 -14.21 -27.04
N THR A 275 -2.71 -13.15 -27.20
CA THR A 275 -2.64 -12.26 -28.37
C THR A 275 -1.91 -10.98 -27.98
N ALA A 276 -0.88 -10.59 -28.75
CA ALA A 276 -0.14 -9.36 -28.54
C ALA A 276 0.27 -8.78 -29.90
N GLY A 277 0.11 -7.50 -30.06
CA GLY A 277 0.60 -6.79 -31.24
C GLY A 277 -0.15 -5.48 -31.48
N ASP A 278 0.62 -4.44 -31.64
CA ASP A 278 0.16 -3.13 -32.08
C ASP A 278 0.83 -2.75 -33.41
N SER A 279 0.93 -1.45 -33.71
CA SER A 279 1.65 -0.95 -34.87
C SER A 279 3.14 -0.70 -34.62
N GLY A 280 3.63 -0.99 -33.39
CA GLY A 280 5.03 -0.81 -32.97
C GLY A 280 5.96 -1.92 -33.45
N ASN A 281 7.24 -1.80 -33.10
CA ASN A 281 8.24 -2.81 -33.35
C ASN A 281 8.74 -3.36 -32.00
N ASP A 282 8.04 -4.39 -31.51
CA ASP A 282 8.38 -5.03 -30.25
C ASP A 282 9.34 -6.20 -30.46
N THR A 283 10.16 -6.46 -29.47
CA THR A 283 11.12 -7.57 -29.52
C THR A 283 10.99 -8.43 -28.27
N VAL A 284 10.57 -9.66 -28.45
CA VAL A 284 10.65 -10.70 -27.43
C VAL A 284 11.91 -11.52 -27.71
N SER A 285 12.92 -11.36 -26.85
CA SER A 285 14.19 -12.12 -26.96
C SER A 285 14.26 -13.28 -25.98
N GLY A 286 13.30 -13.37 -25.04
CA GLY A 286 13.15 -14.47 -24.12
C GLY A 286 12.53 -15.71 -24.78
N VAL A 287 12.51 -16.81 -24.03
CA VAL A 287 11.89 -18.06 -24.49
C VAL A 287 10.38 -18.01 -24.23
N ILE A 288 9.59 -18.25 -25.26
CA ILE A 288 8.16 -18.54 -25.12
C ILE A 288 8.00 -20.06 -25.06
N SER A 289 7.40 -20.56 -24.00
CA SER A 289 7.28 -21.99 -23.68
C SER A 289 5.85 -22.36 -23.29
N GLY A 290 5.61 -23.63 -23.02
CA GLY A 290 4.29 -24.17 -22.68
C GLY A 290 3.58 -24.81 -23.87
N SER A 291 2.28 -25.07 -23.74
CA SER A 291 1.45 -25.72 -24.75
C SER A 291 0.28 -24.87 -25.25
N GLY A 292 0.23 -23.61 -24.82
CA GLY A 292 -0.67 -22.59 -25.35
C GLY A 292 -0.21 -22.01 -26.69
N SER A 293 -0.96 -21.07 -27.21
CA SER A 293 -0.70 -20.37 -28.48
C SER A 293 -0.32 -18.92 -28.25
N PHE A 294 0.60 -18.42 -29.07
CA PHE A 294 0.95 -16.99 -29.15
C PHE A 294 0.62 -16.46 -30.54
N THR A 295 -0.08 -15.34 -30.62
CA THR A 295 -0.55 -14.74 -31.90
C THR A 295 -0.37 -13.23 -31.93
#